data_2cd628f43fbb7a31e4bc6275cc854b4f
#
_entry.id   2cd628f43fbb7a31e4bc6275cc854b4f
#
_cell.length_a   1.000
_cell.length_b   1.000
_cell.length_c   1.000
_cell.angle_alpha   90.00
_cell.angle_beta   90.00
_cell.angle_gamma   90.00
#
_symmetry.space_group_name_H-M   'P 1'
#
loop_
_entity.id
_entity.type
_entity.pdbx_description
1 polymer ?
#
loop_
_entity_poly.entity_id
_entity_poly.type
_entity_poly.pdbx_seq_one_letter_code
_entity_poly.pdbx_strand_id
1 'polypeptide(L)'
;MSFDGQRHTDYIISPFYYTGGLRDAILAHKFEGAYAYANVFLALTVDALEGIKYVLGEFDMLVPVPLSKRRMNERGYNQAELIAKPLAEFIGIEYRPDVLQRNKNTRHQAGLRNYERMTNVKGAFSTPDDATGKSIIIFDDIYTTGSTIEECAKTLKSAGAGKIIGLTFSITKRNLITPEARLF
;
A
#
# COMPACT_ATOMS: atom_id res chain seq x y z
N MET A 1 -3.25 -11.83 5.19
CA MET A 1 -3.57 -12.12 6.60
C MET A 1 -2.47 -11.52 7.45
N SER A 2 -2.82 -10.94 8.58
CA SER A 2 -1.85 -10.47 9.57
C SER A 2 -1.10 -11.64 10.23
N PHE A 3 -0.11 -11.33 11.08
CA PHE A 3 0.67 -12.37 11.78
C PHE A 3 -0.19 -13.24 12.72
N ASP A 4 -1.27 -12.67 13.26
CA ASP A 4 -2.24 -13.36 14.13
C ASP A 4 -3.30 -14.17 13.35
N GLY A 5 -3.21 -14.23 12.03
CA GLY A 5 -4.18 -14.88 11.16
C GLY A 5 -5.46 -14.08 10.96
N GLN A 6 -5.57 -12.90 11.58
CA GLN A 6 -6.73 -12.04 11.51
C GLN A 6 -6.57 -11.01 10.39
N ARG A 7 -7.66 -10.67 9.72
CA ARG A 7 -7.69 -9.63 8.69
C ARG A 7 -8.13 -8.31 9.32
N HIS A 8 -7.40 -7.26 9.00
CA HIS A 8 -7.65 -5.90 9.50
C HIS A 8 -8.09 -4.94 8.39
N THR A 9 -7.90 -5.33 7.12
CA THR A 9 -8.48 -4.61 5.97
C THR A 9 -9.85 -5.16 5.63
N ASP A 10 -10.79 -4.29 5.27
CA ASP A 10 -12.13 -4.67 4.80
C ASP A 10 -12.05 -5.20 3.36
N TYR A 11 -11.28 -4.52 2.49
CA TYR A 11 -11.09 -4.90 1.08
C TYR A 11 -9.66 -4.60 0.63
N ILE A 12 -9.26 -5.25 -0.47
CA ILE A 12 -8.06 -4.92 -1.24
C ILE A 12 -8.48 -4.63 -2.68
N ILE A 13 -8.05 -3.49 -3.19
CA ILE A 13 -8.22 -3.06 -4.58
C ILE A 13 -6.86 -3.05 -5.25
N SER A 14 -6.73 -3.72 -6.39
CA SER A 14 -5.49 -3.76 -7.15
C SER A 14 -5.80 -3.94 -8.63
N PRO A 15 -5.69 -2.90 -9.46
CA PRO A 15 -6.14 -2.94 -10.84
C PRO A 15 -5.26 -3.80 -11.76
N PHE A 16 -3.99 -4.03 -11.41
CA PHE A 16 -3.05 -4.70 -12.32
C PHE A 16 -2.40 -5.94 -11.72
N TYR A 17 -1.98 -6.85 -12.60
CA TYR A 17 -1.15 -8.00 -12.21
C TYR A 17 0.34 -7.67 -12.26
N TYR A 18 1.05 -8.05 -11.21
CA TYR A 18 2.51 -7.96 -11.15
C TYR A 18 3.17 -9.02 -12.01
N THR A 19 3.17 -8.83 -13.35
CA THR A 19 3.73 -9.77 -14.33
C THR A 19 4.34 -9.04 -15.53
N GLY A 20 5.21 -9.72 -16.28
CA GLY A 20 5.76 -9.24 -17.55
C GLY A 20 6.42 -7.86 -17.45
N GLY A 21 6.24 -7.04 -18.47
CA GLY A 21 6.83 -5.71 -18.55
C GLY A 21 6.42 -4.78 -17.40
N LEU A 22 5.22 -4.95 -16.82
CA LEU A 22 4.80 -4.17 -15.65
C LEU A 22 5.67 -4.47 -14.43
N ARG A 23 6.01 -5.74 -14.22
CA ARG A 23 6.96 -6.14 -13.16
C ARG A 23 8.32 -5.47 -13.36
N ASP A 24 8.82 -5.47 -14.57
CA ASP A 24 10.14 -4.92 -14.88
C ASP A 24 10.15 -3.39 -14.75
N ALA A 25 9.10 -2.69 -15.17
CA ALA A 25 8.91 -1.26 -14.94
C ALA A 25 8.84 -0.88 -13.46
N ILE A 26 8.15 -1.67 -12.61
CA ILE A 26 8.11 -1.44 -11.17
C ILE A 26 9.48 -1.66 -10.53
N LEU A 27 10.25 -2.64 -10.98
CA LEU A 27 11.61 -2.86 -10.49
C LEU A 27 12.54 -1.71 -10.89
N ALA A 28 12.48 -1.23 -12.13
CA ALA A 28 13.22 -0.07 -12.58
C ALA A 28 12.87 1.19 -11.77
N HIS A 29 11.58 1.42 -11.51
CA HIS A 29 11.12 2.51 -10.65
C HIS A 29 11.70 2.42 -9.23
N LYS A 30 11.84 1.19 -8.68
CA LYS A 30 12.36 0.98 -7.32
C LYS A 30 13.87 1.13 -7.18
N PHE A 31 14.63 0.78 -8.19
CA PHE A 31 16.08 0.56 -8.06
C PHE A 31 16.93 1.39 -9.03
N GLU A 32 16.35 1.93 -10.09
CA GLU A 32 17.06 2.67 -11.13
C GLU A 32 16.74 4.18 -11.12
N GLY A 33 16.03 4.66 -10.09
CA GLY A 33 15.67 6.09 -9.95
C GLY A 33 14.73 6.60 -11.06
N ALA A 34 13.99 5.71 -11.69
CA ALA A 34 13.15 6.03 -12.84
C ALA A 34 11.84 6.71 -12.42
N TYR A 35 11.93 7.97 -11.97
CA TYR A 35 10.77 8.80 -11.55
C TYR A 35 9.68 8.92 -12.63
N ALA A 36 10.06 8.88 -13.91
CA ALA A 36 9.11 8.96 -15.02
C ALA A 36 8.04 7.86 -14.97
N TYR A 37 8.35 6.70 -14.43
CA TYR A 37 7.37 5.63 -14.25
C TYR A 37 6.26 5.98 -13.26
N ALA A 38 6.51 6.86 -12.28
CA ALA A 38 5.47 7.27 -11.33
C ALA A 38 4.28 7.92 -12.05
N ASN A 39 4.54 8.79 -13.04
CA ASN A 39 3.49 9.43 -13.83
C ASN A 39 2.70 8.42 -14.67
N VAL A 40 3.39 7.44 -15.26
CA VAL A 40 2.73 6.37 -16.03
C VAL A 40 1.86 5.51 -15.10
N PHE A 41 2.39 5.11 -13.95
CA PHE A 41 1.63 4.32 -12.98
C PHE A 41 0.44 5.09 -12.41
N LEU A 42 0.60 6.40 -12.16
CA LEU A 42 -0.50 7.27 -11.76
C LEU A 42 -1.58 7.31 -12.84
N ALA A 43 -1.22 7.60 -14.09
CA ALA A 43 -2.19 7.68 -15.19
C ALA A 43 -2.97 6.37 -15.36
N LEU A 44 -2.29 5.23 -15.33
CA LEU A 44 -2.92 3.91 -15.40
C LEU A 44 -3.84 3.65 -14.19
N THR A 45 -3.42 4.06 -12.98
CA THR A 45 -4.23 3.91 -11.76
C THR A 45 -5.49 4.75 -11.82
N VAL A 46 -5.36 6.01 -12.23
CA VAL A 46 -6.49 6.94 -12.40
C VAL A 46 -7.50 6.37 -13.38
N ASP A 47 -7.06 5.94 -14.56
CA ASP A 47 -7.92 5.34 -15.59
C ASP A 47 -8.67 4.11 -15.05
N ALA A 48 -7.96 3.22 -14.37
CA ALA A 48 -8.55 2.01 -13.81
C ALA A 48 -9.54 2.26 -12.65
N LEU A 49 -9.38 3.37 -11.92
CA LEU A 49 -10.21 3.70 -10.76
C LEU A 49 -11.33 4.69 -11.06
N GLU A 50 -11.40 5.24 -12.29
CA GLU A 50 -12.41 6.25 -12.67
C GLU A 50 -13.83 5.79 -12.34
N GLY A 51 -14.19 4.55 -12.66
CA GLY A 51 -15.51 3.99 -12.42
C GLY A 51 -15.91 3.83 -10.95
N ILE A 52 -14.93 3.85 -10.02
CA ILE A 52 -15.16 3.69 -8.57
C ILE A 52 -14.70 4.92 -7.77
N LYS A 53 -14.28 5.98 -8.43
CA LYS A 53 -13.79 7.21 -7.80
C LYS A 53 -14.76 7.74 -6.74
N TYR A 54 -16.05 7.74 -7.03
CA TYR A 54 -17.07 8.21 -6.10
C TYR A 54 -17.09 7.40 -4.79
N VAL A 55 -16.95 6.07 -4.88
CA VAL A 55 -16.89 5.19 -3.71
C VAL A 55 -15.62 5.41 -2.90
N LEU A 56 -14.49 5.67 -3.57
CA LEU A 56 -13.23 6.00 -2.91
C LEU A 56 -13.29 7.37 -2.24
N GLY A 57 -14.04 8.31 -2.78
CA GLY A 57 -14.28 9.64 -2.21
C GLY A 57 -15.07 9.65 -0.88
N GLU A 58 -15.66 8.52 -0.48
CA GLU A 58 -16.32 8.37 0.82
C GLU A 58 -15.32 8.11 1.98
N PHE A 59 -14.04 7.91 1.66
CA PHE A 59 -12.99 7.76 2.66
C PHE A 59 -12.49 9.12 3.14
N ASP A 60 -12.02 9.19 4.39
CA ASP A 60 -11.49 10.43 4.96
C ASP A 60 -10.10 10.76 4.41
N MET A 61 -9.26 9.74 4.24
CA MET A 61 -7.86 9.97 3.87
C MET A 61 -7.21 8.81 3.13
N LEU A 62 -6.13 9.14 2.40
CA LEU A 62 -5.20 8.20 1.79
C LEU A 62 -3.85 8.29 2.49
N VAL A 63 -3.39 7.15 2.99
CA VAL A 63 -2.15 7.00 3.76
C VAL A 63 -1.19 6.08 3.00
N PRO A 64 -0.03 6.57 2.53
CA PRO A 64 0.96 5.73 1.87
C PRO A 64 1.67 4.83 2.88
N VAL A 65 2.02 3.62 2.47
CA VAL A 65 2.88 2.74 3.29
C VAL A 65 4.27 3.38 3.43
N PRO A 66 4.75 3.66 4.65
CA PRO A 66 6.03 4.30 4.84
C PRO A 66 7.20 3.35 4.61
N LEU A 67 8.28 3.87 4.01
CA LEU A 67 9.55 3.18 3.90
C LEU A 67 10.32 3.19 5.22
N SER A 68 11.18 2.18 5.42
CA SER A 68 12.18 2.24 6.50
C SER A 68 13.23 3.32 6.20
N LYS A 69 13.84 3.90 7.24
CA LYS A 69 14.92 4.90 7.10
C LYS A 69 16.03 4.42 6.16
N ARG A 70 16.41 3.14 6.28
CA ARG A 70 17.41 2.55 5.39
C ARG A 70 17.00 2.61 3.92
N ARG A 71 15.76 2.21 3.59
CA ARG A 71 15.27 2.24 2.21
C ARG A 71 15.08 3.66 1.68
N MET A 72 14.66 4.58 2.53
CA MET A 72 14.59 5.99 2.17
C MET A 72 15.98 6.53 1.79
N ASN A 73 17.02 6.19 2.56
CA ASN A 73 18.39 6.60 2.25
C ASN A 73 18.94 5.91 0.98
N GLU A 74 18.60 4.63 0.75
CA GLU A 74 19.02 3.88 -0.45
C GLU A 74 18.35 4.39 -1.73
N ARG A 75 17.10 4.85 -1.67
CA ARG A 75 16.27 5.19 -2.83
C ARG A 75 16.10 6.70 -3.04
N GLY A 76 16.24 7.49 -1.98
CA GLY A 76 16.01 8.93 -1.98
C GLY A 76 14.53 9.34 -1.97
N TYR A 77 13.59 8.40 -2.16
CA TYR A 77 12.15 8.66 -2.21
C TYR A 77 11.31 7.43 -1.85
N ASN A 78 10.05 7.67 -1.51
CA ASN A 78 9.05 6.62 -1.33
C ASN A 78 8.20 6.49 -2.60
N GLN A 79 8.27 5.34 -3.25
CA GLN A 79 7.53 5.06 -4.49
C GLN A 79 6.02 5.16 -4.30
N ALA A 80 5.52 4.71 -3.14
CA ALA A 80 4.11 4.80 -2.82
C ALA A 80 3.65 6.27 -2.71
N GLU A 81 4.45 7.15 -2.11
CA GLU A 81 4.11 8.58 -1.96
C GLU A 81 4.02 9.32 -3.29
N LEU A 82 4.90 9.00 -4.25
CA LEU A 82 4.89 9.63 -5.57
C LEU A 82 3.56 9.43 -6.33
N ILE A 83 2.89 8.31 -6.06
CA ILE A 83 1.60 7.98 -6.66
C ILE A 83 0.46 8.38 -5.72
N ALA A 84 0.58 8.13 -4.43
CA ALA A 84 -0.47 8.32 -3.44
C ALA A 84 -0.93 9.78 -3.34
N LYS A 85 0.00 10.73 -3.36
CA LYS A 85 -0.34 12.16 -3.24
C LYS A 85 -1.23 12.64 -4.39
N PRO A 86 -0.83 12.56 -5.66
CA PRO A 86 -1.70 12.98 -6.76
C PRO A 86 -2.95 12.10 -6.91
N LEU A 87 -2.91 10.85 -6.47
CA LEU A 87 -4.08 9.98 -6.45
C LEU A 87 -5.12 10.45 -5.42
N ALA A 88 -4.70 10.88 -4.24
CA ALA A 88 -5.61 11.47 -3.24
C ALA A 88 -6.27 12.76 -3.77
N GLU A 89 -5.51 13.60 -4.47
CA GLU A 89 -6.02 14.80 -5.15
C GLU A 89 -7.08 14.43 -6.23
N PHE A 90 -6.81 13.39 -7.02
CA PHE A 90 -7.76 12.88 -8.02
C PHE A 90 -9.04 12.35 -7.36
N ILE A 91 -8.95 11.58 -6.28
CA ILE A 91 -10.10 11.05 -5.56
C ILE A 91 -10.87 12.15 -4.84
N GLY A 92 -10.19 13.20 -4.37
CA GLY A 92 -10.75 14.31 -3.60
C GLY A 92 -10.78 14.07 -2.09
N ILE A 93 -9.80 13.31 -1.55
CA ILE A 93 -9.64 13.00 -0.14
C ILE A 93 -8.31 13.51 0.42
N GLU A 94 -8.18 13.58 1.75
CA GLU A 94 -6.97 14.07 2.39
C GLU A 94 -5.77 13.12 2.16
N TYR A 95 -4.61 13.67 1.79
CA TYR A 95 -3.34 12.94 1.73
C TYR A 95 -2.60 13.06 3.06
N ARG A 96 -2.39 11.94 3.76
CA ARG A 96 -1.80 11.94 5.11
C ARG A 96 -0.61 10.95 5.21
N PRO A 97 0.60 11.35 4.78
CA PRO A 97 1.80 10.52 4.87
C PRO A 97 2.34 10.37 6.30
N ASP A 98 1.93 11.24 7.21
CA ASP A 98 2.38 11.35 8.61
C ASP A 98 1.66 10.39 9.56
N VAL A 99 0.48 9.90 9.19
CA VAL A 99 -0.37 9.03 10.03
C VAL A 99 0.28 7.69 10.34
N LEU A 100 1.08 7.15 9.43
CA LEU A 100 1.85 5.93 9.66
C LEU A 100 3.34 6.20 9.68
N GLN A 101 4.05 5.64 10.66
CA GLN A 101 5.50 5.69 10.76
C GLN A 101 6.08 4.27 10.80
N ARG A 102 7.23 4.06 10.13
CA ARG A 102 7.94 2.78 10.18
C ARG A 102 9.14 2.86 11.09
N ASN A 103 9.06 2.18 12.22
CA ASN A 103 10.07 2.24 13.30
C ASN A 103 11.18 1.19 13.17
N LYS A 104 10.94 0.10 12.42
CA LYS A 104 11.92 -0.99 12.26
C LYS A 104 12.56 -0.99 10.87
N ASN A 105 13.89 -1.12 10.85
CA ASN A 105 14.65 -1.48 9.66
C ASN A 105 14.50 -2.99 9.42
N THR A 106 13.50 -3.37 8.67
CA THR A 106 13.26 -4.77 8.32
C THR A 106 14.17 -5.24 7.18
N ARG A 107 14.50 -6.54 7.11
CA ARG A 107 15.31 -7.11 6.03
C ARG A 107 14.66 -6.88 4.67
N HIS A 108 15.47 -6.88 3.60
CA HIS A 108 14.97 -6.74 2.24
C HIS A 108 14.03 -7.90 1.91
N GLN A 109 12.79 -7.59 1.46
CA GLN A 109 11.78 -8.63 1.19
C GLN A 109 12.05 -9.42 -0.11
N ALA A 110 12.88 -8.89 -1.03
CA ALA A 110 13.31 -9.62 -2.22
C ALA A 110 14.15 -10.84 -1.78
N GLY A 111 13.68 -12.04 -2.09
CA GLY A 111 14.35 -13.30 -1.69
C GLY A 111 13.82 -13.94 -0.39
N LEU A 112 13.03 -13.23 0.43
CA LEU A 112 12.41 -13.84 1.60
C LEU A 112 11.23 -14.76 1.19
N ARG A 113 11.10 -15.89 1.88
CA ARG A 113 9.91 -16.77 1.77
C ARG A 113 8.70 -16.06 2.38
N ASN A 114 7.48 -16.51 2.04
CA ASN A 114 6.23 -15.87 2.51
C ASN A 114 6.17 -15.72 4.04
N TYR A 115 6.56 -16.74 4.78
CA TYR A 115 6.60 -16.71 6.24
C TYR A 115 7.58 -15.65 6.78
N GLU A 116 8.77 -15.55 6.19
CA GLU A 116 9.77 -14.54 6.56
C GLU A 116 9.31 -13.11 6.25
N ARG A 117 8.52 -12.93 5.18
CA ARG A 117 7.90 -11.62 4.86
C ARG A 117 6.88 -11.20 5.91
N MET A 118 6.07 -12.14 6.40
CA MET A 118 5.09 -11.89 7.46
C MET A 118 5.76 -11.49 8.77
N THR A 119 6.78 -12.25 9.20
CA THR A 119 7.50 -11.97 10.45
C THR A 119 8.34 -10.70 10.38
N ASN A 120 8.84 -10.37 9.18
CA ASN A 120 9.70 -9.22 8.94
C ASN A 120 9.01 -7.88 9.21
N VAL A 121 7.69 -7.76 9.00
CA VAL A 121 6.94 -6.51 9.20
C VAL A 121 6.18 -6.43 10.52
N LYS A 122 6.16 -7.51 11.31
CA LYS A 122 5.45 -7.54 12.59
C LYS A 122 5.93 -6.46 13.55
N GLY A 123 5.00 -5.59 14.01
CA GLY A 123 5.29 -4.47 14.90
C GLY A 123 6.29 -3.47 14.30
N ALA A 124 6.30 -3.35 12.95
CA ALA A 124 7.20 -2.41 12.28
C ALA A 124 6.63 -1.01 12.15
N PHE A 125 5.33 -0.85 12.39
CA PHE A 125 4.62 0.42 12.22
C PHE A 125 4.08 0.94 13.55
N SER A 126 3.94 2.25 13.64
CA SER A 126 3.22 2.97 14.67
C SER A 126 2.43 4.11 14.06
N THR A 127 1.47 4.63 14.79
CA THR A 127 0.79 5.87 14.47
C THR A 127 0.89 6.81 15.66
N PRO A 128 1.25 8.09 15.45
CA PRO A 128 1.19 9.12 16.49
C PRO A 128 -0.23 9.69 16.64
N ASP A 129 -1.10 9.45 15.65
CA ASP A 129 -2.40 10.07 15.55
C ASP A 129 -3.51 9.19 16.14
N ASP A 130 -4.55 9.84 16.67
CA ASP A 130 -5.84 9.21 16.91
C ASP A 130 -6.58 9.04 15.57
N ALA A 131 -6.88 7.81 15.23
CA ALA A 131 -7.60 7.47 14.00
C ALA A 131 -9.07 7.13 14.25
N THR A 132 -9.61 7.45 15.44
CA THR A 132 -10.95 7.04 15.88
C THR A 132 -12.03 7.41 14.85
N GLY A 133 -12.75 6.38 14.40
CA GLY A 133 -13.86 6.49 13.46
C GLY A 133 -13.46 6.79 12.01
N LYS A 134 -12.19 7.04 11.71
CA LYS A 134 -11.73 7.39 10.37
C LYS A 134 -11.80 6.23 9.40
N SER A 135 -12.23 6.51 8.17
CA SER A 135 -12.20 5.60 7.02
C SER A 135 -10.93 5.85 6.20
N ILE A 136 -10.07 4.86 6.07
CA ILE A 136 -8.70 5.04 5.58
C ILE A 136 -8.40 4.16 4.38
N ILE A 137 -7.82 4.74 3.33
CA ILE A 137 -7.20 4.02 2.22
C ILE A 137 -5.70 3.91 2.49
N ILE A 138 -5.17 2.69 2.64
CA ILE A 138 -3.72 2.44 2.70
C ILE A 138 -3.22 2.15 1.29
N PHE A 139 -2.24 2.93 0.80
CA PHE A 139 -1.67 2.76 -0.54
C PHE A 139 -0.26 2.16 -0.51
N ASP A 140 -0.02 1.12 -1.34
CA ASP A 140 1.30 0.53 -1.60
C ASP A 140 1.46 0.24 -3.11
N ASP A 141 2.68 0.01 -3.58
CA ASP A 141 2.96 -0.27 -4.99
C ASP A 141 2.57 -1.71 -5.40
N ILE A 142 2.84 -2.71 -4.55
CA ILE A 142 2.59 -4.12 -4.85
C ILE A 142 1.99 -4.88 -3.67
N TYR A 143 0.88 -5.55 -3.92
CA TYR A 143 0.34 -6.54 -3.00
C TYR A 143 0.94 -7.92 -3.27
N THR A 144 1.83 -8.39 -2.39
CA THR A 144 2.48 -9.71 -2.51
C THR A 144 1.85 -10.74 -1.58
N THR A 145 2.16 -10.69 -0.30
CA THR A 145 1.56 -11.52 0.76
C THR A 145 0.47 -10.78 1.52
N GLY A 146 0.36 -9.47 1.31
CA GLY A 146 -0.50 -8.59 2.09
C GLY A 146 0.05 -8.20 3.46
N SER A 147 1.15 -8.82 3.91
CA SER A 147 1.65 -8.63 5.28
C SER A 147 1.91 -7.16 5.64
N THR A 148 2.38 -6.35 4.69
CA THR A 148 2.69 -4.94 4.92
C THR A 148 1.40 -4.14 5.16
N ILE A 149 0.43 -4.27 4.26
CA ILE A 149 -0.85 -3.57 4.36
C ILE A 149 -1.62 -4.02 5.61
N GLU A 150 -1.65 -5.33 5.89
CA GLU A 150 -2.31 -5.86 7.07
C GLU A 150 -1.68 -5.38 8.38
N GLU A 151 -0.36 -5.26 8.46
CA GLU A 151 0.30 -4.73 9.66
C GLU A 151 0.06 -3.22 9.81
N CYS A 152 0.01 -2.45 8.71
CA CYS A 152 -0.42 -1.05 8.73
C CYS A 152 -1.88 -0.93 9.20
N ALA A 153 -2.77 -1.75 8.63
CA ALA A 153 -4.19 -1.76 9.01
C ALA A 153 -4.39 -2.13 10.48
N LYS A 154 -3.66 -3.13 10.98
CA LYS A 154 -3.66 -3.49 12.39
C LYS A 154 -3.27 -2.31 13.29
N THR A 155 -2.22 -1.58 12.92
CA THR A 155 -1.76 -0.41 13.67
C THR A 155 -2.84 0.66 13.72
N LEU A 156 -3.48 0.97 12.59
CA LEU A 156 -4.55 1.97 12.50
C LEU A 156 -5.83 1.51 13.23
N LYS A 157 -6.21 0.23 13.12
CA LYS A 157 -7.34 -0.34 13.88
C LYS A 157 -7.11 -0.23 15.39
N SER A 158 -5.87 -0.45 15.85
CA SER A 158 -5.51 -0.29 17.26
C SER A 158 -5.59 1.17 17.73
N ALA A 159 -5.51 2.13 16.82
CA ALA A 159 -5.72 3.57 17.06
C ALA A 159 -7.17 4.02 16.80
N GLY A 160 -8.12 3.08 16.71
CA GLY A 160 -9.54 3.37 16.60
C GLY A 160 -10.09 3.55 15.18
N ALA A 161 -9.31 3.30 14.13
CA ALA A 161 -9.81 3.45 12.76
C ALA A 161 -11.04 2.57 12.49
N GLY A 162 -12.00 3.14 11.80
CA GLY A 162 -13.25 2.50 11.37
C GLY A 162 -13.01 1.58 10.15
N LYS A 163 -13.34 2.04 8.97
CA LYS A 163 -13.17 1.28 7.72
C LYS A 163 -11.75 1.43 7.18
N ILE A 164 -11.13 0.32 6.76
CA ILE A 164 -9.79 0.35 6.16
C ILE A 164 -9.78 -0.50 4.89
N ILE A 165 -9.35 0.09 3.78
CA ILE A 165 -9.05 -0.66 2.56
C ILE A 165 -7.58 -0.54 2.19
N GLY A 166 -7.05 -1.59 1.54
CA GLY A 166 -5.77 -1.53 0.87
C GLY A 166 -5.98 -1.23 -0.62
N LEU A 167 -5.30 -0.22 -1.13
CA LEU A 167 -5.24 0.10 -2.55
C LEU A 167 -3.80 -0.08 -3.01
N THR A 168 -3.56 -0.91 -4.02
CA THR A 168 -2.22 -1.13 -4.56
C THR A 168 -2.22 -1.00 -6.08
N PHE A 169 -1.09 -0.56 -6.64
CA PHE A 169 -0.96 -0.49 -8.07
C PHE A 169 -1.03 -1.90 -8.71
N SER A 170 -0.38 -2.89 -8.10
CA SER A 170 -0.38 -4.25 -8.64
C SER A 170 -0.44 -5.35 -7.59
N ILE A 171 -0.93 -6.54 -8.01
CA ILE A 171 -1.05 -7.74 -7.18
C ILE A 171 -0.37 -8.93 -7.84
N THR A 172 0.24 -9.82 -7.05
CA THR A 172 0.79 -11.07 -7.56
C THR A 172 -0.32 -12.10 -7.81
N LYS A 173 -0.27 -12.83 -8.95
CA LYS A 173 -1.30 -13.84 -9.34
C LYS A 173 -1.59 -14.88 -8.27
N ARG A 174 -0.64 -15.18 -7.39
CA ARG A 174 -0.78 -16.18 -6.33
C ARG A 174 -1.86 -15.82 -5.28
N ASN A 175 -2.21 -14.55 -5.19
CA ASN A 175 -3.18 -14.05 -4.20
C ASN A 175 -4.62 -13.98 -4.73
N LEU A 176 -4.85 -14.37 -5.98
CA LEU A 176 -6.19 -14.41 -6.59
C LEU A 176 -7.07 -15.58 -6.13
N ILE A 177 -6.50 -16.53 -5.40
CA ILE A 177 -7.24 -17.71 -4.91
C ILE A 177 -8.06 -17.36 -3.66
N THR A 178 -7.89 -16.16 -3.09
CA THR A 178 -8.76 -15.70 -2.01
C THR A 178 -9.97 -14.96 -2.60
N PRO A 179 -11.22 -15.29 -2.19
CA PRO A 179 -12.46 -14.68 -2.70
C PRO A 179 -12.51 -13.15 -2.60
N GLU A 180 -11.54 -12.56 -1.94
CA GLU A 180 -11.53 -11.18 -1.49
C GLU A 180 -10.61 -10.25 -2.31
N ALA A 181 -9.77 -10.79 -3.20
CA ALA A 181 -9.03 -9.99 -4.17
C ALA A 181 -9.91 -9.83 -5.43
N ARG A 182 -10.81 -8.87 -5.42
CA ARG A 182 -11.59 -8.52 -6.61
C ARG A 182 -10.78 -7.57 -7.48
N LEU A 183 -10.54 -8.00 -8.72
CA LEU A 183 -10.20 -7.13 -9.83
C LEU A 183 -11.50 -6.52 -10.34
N PHE A 184 -11.52 -5.24 -10.51
CA PHE A 184 -12.57 -4.53 -11.25
C PHE A 184 -12.16 -4.37 -12.69
#